data_6c029906487a22caf18910580eac4223
#
_entry.id   6c029906487a22caf18910580eac4223
#
_cell.length_a   1.000
_cell.length_b   1.000
_cell.length_c   1.000
_cell.angle_alpha   90.00
_cell.angle_beta   90.00
_cell.angle_gamma   90.00
#
_symmetry.space_group_name_H-M   'P 1'
#
loop_
_entity.id
_entity.type
_entity.pdbx_description
1 polymer ?
#
loop_
_entity_poly.entity_id
_entity_poly.type
_entity_poly.pdbx_seq_one_letter_code
_entity_poly.pdbx_strand_id
1 'polypeptide(L)' 'MDKADWLIDSLTKEIAAFIVQDEKIDFDEALRKLYSSQIFEKLADKQTKLYRDGAAYIYQYYLEEQK' A
#
# COMPACT_ATOMS: atom_id res chain seq x y z
N MET A 1 -4.01 -17.35 9.28
CA MET A 1 -4.13 -16.03 8.60
C MET A 1 -5.33 -16.09 7.67
N ASP A 2 -6.23 -15.13 7.77
CA ASP A 2 -7.40 -15.16 6.90
C ASP A 2 -7.06 -14.55 5.53
N LYS A 3 -8.01 -14.66 4.61
CA LYS A 3 -7.80 -14.22 3.24
C LYS A 3 -7.53 -12.72 3.14
N ALA A 4 -8.19 -11.92 3.98
CA ALA A 4 -7.99 -10.47 3.98
C ALA A 4 -6.57 -10.12 4.42
N ASP A 5 -6.05 -10.78 5.45
CA ASP A 5 -4.68 -10.54 5.90
C ASP A 5 -3.66 -10.86 4.81
N TRP A 6 -3.88 -11.97 4.10
CA TRP A 6 -2.99 -12.36 3.02
C TRP A 6 -3.03 -11.33 1.89
N LEU A 7 -4.23 -10.87 1.54
CA LEU A 7 -4.38 -9.88 0.48
C LEU A 7 -3.74 -8.55 0.86
N ILE A 8 -3.92 -8.11 2.11
CA ILE A 8 -3.32 -6.85 2.57
C ILE A 8 -1.79 -6.94 2.49
N ASP A 9 -1.22 -8.05 2.94
CA ASP A 9 0.22 -8.24 2.88
C ASP A 9 0.73 -8.22 1.44
N SER A 10 0.05 -8.93 0.56
CA SER A 10 0.41 -9.01 -0.85
C SER A 10 0.33 -7.63 -1.52
N LEU A 11 -0.75 -6.89 -1.26
CA LEU A 11 -0.92 -5.55 -1.81
C LEU A 11 0.13 -4.58 -1.29
N THR A 12 0.47 -4.69 -0.01
CA THR A 12 1.51 -3.85 0.59
C THR A 12 2.83 -4.00 -0.16
N LYS A 13 3.21 -5.23 -0.45
CA LYS A 13 4.45 -5.49 -1.17
C LYS A 13 4.40 -4.95 -2.61
N GLU A 14 3.27 -5.11 -3.27
CA GLU A 14 3.12 -4.60 -4.63
C GLU A 14 3.19 -3.08 -4.68
N ILE A 15 2.51 -2.42 -3.75
CA ILE A 15 2.52 -0.96 -3.69
C ILE A 15 3.92 -0.44 -3.37
N ALA A 16 4.62 -1.10 -2.45
CA ALA A 16 6.00 -0.73 -2.14
C ALA A 16 6.89 -0.84 -3.38
N ALA A 17 6.67 -1.86 -4.20
CA ALA A 17 7.43 -2.02 -5.44
C ALA A 17 7.18 -0.85 -6.41
N PHE A 18 5.95 -0.37 -6.49
CA PHE A 18 5.64 0.81 -7.30
C PHE A 18 6.40 2.04 -6.79
N ILE A 19 6.46 2.21 -5.47
CA ILE A 19 7.16 3.33 -4.86
C ILE A 19 8.66 3.27 -5.17
N VAL A 20 9.24 2.07 -5.08
CA VAL A 20 10.64 1.85 -5.42
C VAL A 20 10.93 2.34 -6.83
N GLN A 21 10.09 1.97 -7.79
CA GLN A 21 10.29 2.35 -9.18
C GLN A 21 10.13 3.84 -9.40
N ASP A 22 9.10 4.43 -8.81
CA ASP A 22 8.78 5.83 -9.06
C ASP A 22 9.72 6.78 -8.34
N GLU A 23 10.12 6.45 -7.11
CA GLU A 23 10.95 7.34 -6.30
C GLU A 23 12.42 6.96 -6.31
N LYS A 24 12.75 5.81 -6.88
CA LYS A 24 14.13 5.31 -6.98
C LYS A 24 14.79 5.18 -5.62
N ILE A 25 14.05 4.60 -4.68
CA ILE A 25 14.52 4.32 -3.32
C ILE A 25 14.52 2.81 -3.12
N ASP A 26 15.13 2.33 -2.03
CA ASP A 26 15.13 0.91 -1.78
C ASP A 26 13.80 0.44 -1.20
N PHE A 27 13.63 -0.87 -1.15
CA PHE A 27 12.37 -1.47 -0.73
C PHE A 27 12.04 -1.16 0.72
N ASP A 28 13.03 -1.20 1.60
CA ASP A 28 12.82 -0.91 3.02
C ASP A 28 12.32 0.51 3.23
N GLU A 29 12.92 1.46 2.51
CA GLU A 29 12.50 2.85 2.61
C GLU A 29 11.09 3.02 2.05
N ALA A 30 10.79 2.34 0.94
CA ALA A 30 9.45 2.38 0.36
C ALA A 30 8.40 1.85 1.34
N LEU A 31 8.71 0.76 2.04
CA LEU A 31 7.81 0.21 3.05
C LEU A 31 7.57 1.20 4.18
N ARG A 32 8.63 1.87 4.64
CA ARG A 32 8.48 2.86 5.72
C ARG A 32 7.57 4.00 5.30
N LYS A 33 7.74 4.49 4.08
CA LYS A 33 6.89 5.55 3.56
C LYS A 33 5.44 5.11 3.49
N LEU A 34 5.22 3.90 3.00
CA LEU A 34 3.87 3.37 2.88
C LEU A 34 3.24 3.19 4.26
N TYR A 35 3.97 2.62 5.21
CA TYR A 35 3.46 2.40 6.56
C TYR A 35 3.11 3.71 7.27
N SER A 36 3.75 4.81 6.91
CA SER A 36 3.49 6.12 7.48
C SER A 36 2.31 6.83 6.84
N SER A 37 1.79 6.29 5.74
CA SER A 37 0.74 6.96 4.98
C SER A 37 -0.64 6.71 5.58
N GLN A 38 -1.56 7.64 5.33
CA GLN A 38 -2.94 7.49 5.76
C GLN A 38 -3.65 6.40 4.97
N ILE A 39 -3.30 6.24 3.70
CA ILE A 39 -3.92 5.20 2.88
C ILE A 39 -3.60 3.81 3.41
N PHE A 40 -2.41 3.64 4.00
CA PHE A 40 -2.07 2.34 4.58
C PHE A 40 -2.95 2.03 5.79
N GLU A 41 -3.26 3.03 6.61
CA GLU A 41 -4.16 2.81 7.74
C GLU A 41 -5.51 2.30 7.26
N LYS A 42 -6.02 2.88 6.16
CA LYS A 42 -7.29 2.44 5.58
C LYS A 42 -7.17 1.05 4.98
N LEU A 43 -6.06 0.75 4.33
CA LEU A 43 -5.84 -0.58 3.75
C LEU A 43 -5.79 -1.66 4.83
N ALA A 44 -5.12 -1.36 5.93
CA ALA A 44 -4.98 -2.32 7.03
C ALA A 44 -6.29 -2.51 7.81
N ASP A 45 -7.21 -1.55 7.72
CA ASP A 45 -8.50 -1.65 8.38
C ASP A 45 -9.44 -2.47 7.52
N LYS A 46 -9.71 -3.69 7.95
CA LYS A 46 -10.53 -4.63 7.18
C LYS A 46 -11.94 -4.13 6.95
N GLN A 47 -12.43 -3.24 7.79
CA GLN A 47 -13.79 -2.71 7.64
C GLN A 47 -13.95 -1.84 6.41
N THR A 48 -12.88 -1.19 5.95
CA THR A 48 -12.92 -0.38 4.73
C THR A 48 -13.03 -1.23 3.48
N LYS A 49 -12.60 -2.48 3.58
CA LYS A 49 -12.54 -3.43 2.46
C LYS A 49 -11.71 -2.90 1.29
N LEU A 50 -10.80 -1.97 1.57
CA LEU A 50 -9.93 -1.40 0.55
C LEU A 50 -9.05 -2.47 -0.08
N TYR A 51 -8.74 -3.53 0.66
CA TYR A 51 -7.93 -4.64 0.15
C TYR A 51 -8.57 -5.34 -1.05
N ARG A 52 -9.83 -5.05 -1.35
CA ARG A 52 -10.51 -5.60 -2.53
C ARG A 52 -10.12 -4.86 -3.80
N ASP A 53 -9.64 -3.64 -3.67
CA ASP A 53 -9.18 -2.88 -4.82
C ASP A 53 -7.78 -3.35 -5.21
N GLY A 54 -7.42 -3.20 -6.46
CA GLY A 54 -6.10 -3.61 -6.92
C GLY A 54 -5.00 -2.69 -6.40
N ALA A 55 -3.76 -3.19 -6.40
CA ALA A 55 -2.60 -2.43 -5.92
C ALA A 55 -2.45 -1.11 -6.67
N ALA A 56 -2.65 -1.12 -7.99
CA ALA A 56 -2.52 0.10 -8.80
C ALA A 56 -3.53 1.16 -8.37
N TYR A 57 -4.74 0.73 -8.03
CA TYR A 57 -5.80 1.64 -7.60
C TYR A 57 -5.45 2.27 -6.25
N ILE A 58 -4.99 1.45 -5.33
CA ILE A 58 -4.59 1.92 -4.00
C ILE A 58 -3.39 2.85 -4.11
N TYR A 59 -2.47 2.54 -5.00
CA TYR A 59 -1.30 3.38 -5.23
C TYR A 59 -1.69 4.78 -5.71
N GLN A 60 -2.76 4.91 -6.50
CA GLN A 60 -3.25 6.22 -6.90
C GLN A 60 -3.65 7.05 -5.69
N TYR A 61 -4.29 6.43 -4.70
CA TYR A 61 -4.62 7.14 -3.45
C TYR A 61 -3.36 7.56 -2.71
N TYR A 62 -2.35 6.69 -2.70
CA TYR A 62 -1.08 7.04 -2.09
C TYR A 62 -0.48 8.29 -2.76
N LEU A 63 -0.47 8.32 -4.08
CA LEU A 63 0.07 9.47 -4.82
C LEU A 63 -0.71 10.75 -4.53
N GLU A 64 -2.03 10.64 -4.44
CA GLU A 64 -2.87 11.80 -4.10
C GLU A 64 -2.50 12.36 -2.73
N GLU A 65 -2.22 11.49 -1.80
CA GLU A 65 -1.86 11.87 -0.44
C GLU A 65 -0.52 12.61 -0.40
N GLN A 66 0.39 12.30 -1.30
CA GLN A 66 1.73 12.90 -1.34
C GLN A 66 1.77 14.30 -1.94
N LYS A 67 0.69 14.74 -2.55
CA LYS A 67 0.65 16.08 -3.15
C LYS A 67 0.54 17.19 -2.12
#